data_56dace5658a036b14b268379f3e89179
#
_entry.id   56dace5658a036b14b268379f3e89179
#
_cell.length_a   1.000
_cell.length_b   1.000
_cell.length_c   1.000
_cell.angle_alpha   90.00
_cell.angle_beta   90.00
_cell.angle_gamma   90.00
#
_symmetry.space_group_name_H-M   'P 1'
#
loop_
_entity.id
_entity.type
_entity.pdbx_description
1 polymer ?
#
loop_
_entity_poly.entity_id
_entity_poly.type
_entity_poly.pdbx_seq_one_letter_code
_entity_poly.pdbx_strand_id
1 'polypeptide(L)'
;MEKFSNTILICLIPIICGFTAANMYYVQPLAPVISSELMVSYEKASMLYSFSLVGNALSLIFIIPLGDFYSKRKLITLLYLVSTISLLLFFLTESYYALSTTAFLVGVGTSAIPLITAGLSRQKNGTKYIGRIMAGVLTGIIFSRFLSSMLSDLWGWKSIYAIAAILMFLSCILLFISYPTSDDKNNRDKNSYIRILYLNINGIRQDAIIRHYCFNAFTIMFLFSAFWSNVSMFLTTTFHFSQSQVGLFSLTGVTGASSALFSSWILRIINYKNNPLYFLIVISLLVMGIYGNHFIITLTGALLIDAFIQLIHVNNQRGLFLSCKGNEARAASCYMTSFVTGGAVGGFISSYLYSISGWSVVLISCALITLIPMFMKLRENVNEQY
;
A
#
# COMPACT_ATOMS: atom_id res chain seq x y z
N MET A 1 -22.64 2.98 -29.31
CA MET A 1 -21.26 2.59 -29.01
C MET A 1 -20.75 3.11 -27.65
N GLU A 2 -21.02 4.38 -27.26
CA GLU A 2 -20.58 4.91 -25.94
C GLU A 2 -21.09 4.16 -24.72
N LYS A 3 -22.34 3.68 -24.72
CA LYS A 3 -22.93 2.97 -23.59
C LYS A 3 -22.30 1.58 -23.34
N PHE A 4 -21.88 0.90 -24.42
CA PHE A 4 -21.25 -0.42 -24.34
C PHE A 4 -19.79 -0.32 -23.88
N SER A 5 -19.08 0.69 -24.37
CA SER A 5 -17.72 1.04 -23.94
C SER A 5 -17.66 1.35 -22.44
N ASN A 6 -18.63 2.11 -21.91
CA ASN A 6 -18.69 2.47 -20.49
C ASN A 6 -18.93 1.26 -19.57
N THR A 7 -19.73 0.27 -19.95
CA THR A 7 -20.02 -0.89 -19.10
C THR A 7 -18.82 -1.83 -18.98
N ILE A 8 -18.13 -2.11 -20.08
CA ILE A 8 -16.92 -2.95 -20.10
C ILE A 8 -15.79 -2.28 -19.30
N LEU A 9 -15.58 -0.99 -19.53
CA LEU A 9 -14.58 -0.22 -18.80
C LEU A 9 -14.81 -0.27 -17.28
N ILE A 10 -16.06 -0.09 -16.84
CA ILE A 10 -16.44 -0.11 -15.43
C ILE A 10 -16.19 -1.47 -14.76
N CYS A 11 -16.30 -2.57 -15.51
CA CYS A 11 -16.00 -3.90 -15.02
C CYS A 11 -14.47 -4.17 -14.99
N LEU A 12 -13.70 -3.61 -15.93
CA LEU A 12 -12.27 -3.84 -16.06
C LEU A 12 -11.43 -2.94 -15.14
N ILE A 13 -11.88 -1.73 -14.82
CA ILE A 13 -11.13 -0.79 -13.96
C ILE A 13 -10.72 -1.40 -12.61
N PRO A 14 -11.58 -2.13 -11.86
CA PRO A 14 -11.16 -2.78 -10.62
C PRO A 14 -10.01 -3.77 -10.83
N ILE A 15 -10.02 -4.54 -11.92
CA ILE A 15 -8.97 -5.50 -12.26
C ILE A 15 -7.68 -4.75 -12.62
N ILE A 16 -7.78 -3.71 -13.43
CA ILE A 16 -6.64 -2.84 -13.80
C ILE A 16 -6.02 -2.21 -12.55
N CYS A 17 -6.81 -1.65 -11.65
CA CYS A 17 -6.32 -1.08 -10.40
C CYS A 17 -5.70 -2.15 -9.49
N GLY A 18 -6.22 -3.38 -9.52
CA GLY A 18 -5.63 -4.53 -8.83
C GLY A 18 -4.23 -4.85 -9.35
N PHE A 19 -4.03 -4.98 -10.66
CA PHE A 19 -2.70 -5.18 -11.25
C PHE A 19 -1.77 -4.01 -10.97
N THR A 20 -2.28 -2.79 -11.03
CA THR A 20 -1.48 -1.59 -10.72
C THR A 20 -0.98 -1.61 -9.27
N ALA A 21 -1.83 -1.92 -8.31
CA ALA A 21 -1.45 -2.04 -6.90
C ALA A 21 -0.46 -3.20 -6.67
N ALA A 22 -0.68 -4.34 -7.34
CA ALA A 22 0.15 -5.53 -7.23
C ALA A 22 1.64 -5.27 -7.52
N ASN A 23 1.93 -4.36 -8.45
CA ASN A 23 3.29 -4.09 -8.93
C ASN A 23 4.27 -3.69 -7.81
N MET A 24 3.81 -3.04 -6.76
CA MET A 24 4.67 -2.68 -5.62
C MET A 24 5.01 -3.86 -4.71
N TYR A 25 4.17 -4.91 -4.71
CA TYR A 25 4.27 -5.98 -3.71
C TYR A 25 4.98 -7.23 -4.21
N TYR A 26 5.29 -7.35 -5.52
CA TYR A 26 6.00 -8.51 -6.08
C TYR A 26 7.37 -8.74 -5.43
N VAL A 27 8.08 -7.68 -5.09
CA VAL A 27 9.43 -7.74 -4.51
C VAL A 27 9.44 -8.41 -3.13
N GLN A 28 8.38 -8.22 -2.33
CA GLN A 28 8.38 -8.65 -0.93
C GLN A 28 8.73 -10.15 -0.74
N PRO A 29 8.03 -11.09 -1.39
CA PRO A 29 8.39 -12.49 -1.28
C PRO A 29 9.64 -12.87 -2.08
N LEU A 30 10.04 -12.06 -3.08
CA LEU A 30 11.17 -12.34 -3.96
C LEU A 30 12.51 -11.87 -3.40
N ALA A 31 12.54 -11.08 -2.33
CA ALA A 31 13.76 -10.50 -1.79
C ALA A 31 14.86 -11.54 -1.47
N PRO A 32 14.57 -12.74 -0.92
CA PRO A 32 15.59 -13.78 -0.72
C PRO A 32 16.20 -14.26 -2.03
N VAL A 33 15.39 -14.49 -3.07
CA VAL A 33 15.84 -14.94 -4.40
C VAL A 33 16.67 -13.87 -5.10
N ILE A 34 16.19 -12.61 -5.07
CA ILE A 34 16.91 -11.48 -5.64
C ILE A 34 18.28 -11.29 -4.94
N SER A 35 18.33 -11.45 -3.62
CA SER A 35 19.56 -11.37 -2.84
C SER A 35 20.58 -12.41 -3.28
N SER A 36 20.15 -13.67 -3.44
CA SER A 36 21.03 -14.77 -3.84
C SER A 36 21.49 -14.68 -5.30
N GLU A 37 20.61 -14.35 -6.25
CA GLU A 37 20.95 -14.28 -7.66
C GLU A 37 21.83 -13.07 -8.03
N LEU A 38 21.56 -11.91 -7.41
CA LEU A 38 22.35 -10.71 -7.65
C LEU A 38 23.59 -10.58 -6.74
N MET A 39 23.80 -11.54 -5.84
CA MET A 39 24.89 -11.51 -4.85
C MET A 39 24.94 -10.20 -4.04
N VAL A 40 23.76 -9.66 -3.70
CA VAL A 40 23.63 -8.48 -2.84
C VAL A 40 23.12 -8.89 -1.45
N SER A 41 23.36 -8.05 -0.45
CA SER A 41 22.80 -8.32 0.89
C SER A 41 21.29 -8.39 0.86
N TYR A 42 20.69 -9.22 1.72
CA TYR A 42 19.24 -9.31 1.85
C TYR A 42 18.60 -7.95 2.15
N GLU A 43 19.24 -7.16 2.99
CA GLU A 43 18.83 -5.78 3.29
C GLU A 43 18.62 -4.97 1.99
N LYS A 44 19.61 -4.98 1.09
CA LYS A 44 19.51 -4.28 -0.20
C LYS A 44 18.36 -4.83 -1.06
N ALA A 45 18.21 -6.14 -1.16
CA ALA A 45 17.12 -6.75 -1.94
C ALA A 45 15.74 -6.35 -1.37
N SER A 46 15.57 -6.39 -0.06
CA SER A 46 14.32 -6.02 0.62
C SER A 46 14.01 -4.51 0.49
N MET A 47 15.03 -3.65 0.47
CA MET A 47 14.87 -2.20 0.28
C MET A 47 14.25 -1.82 -1.07
N LEU A 48 14.27 -2.68 -2.09
CA LEU A 48 13.60 -2.43 -3.37
C LEU A 48 12.10 -2.16 -3.19
N TYR A 49 11.44 -2.86 -2.25
CA TYR A 49 10.06 -2.57 -1.89
C TYR A 49 9.90 -1.16 -1.30
N SER A 50 10.81 -0.77 -0.41
CA SER A 50 10.77 0.56 0.21
C SER A 50 11.00 1.68 -0.81
N PHE A 51 11.87 1.48 -1.81
CA PHE A 51 12.03 2.44 -2.91
C PHE A 51 10.74 2.63 -3.70
N SER A 52 9.97 1.57 -3.94
CA SER A 52 8.67 1.72 -4.61
C SER A 52 7.66 2.50 -3.75
N LEU A 53 7.66 2.31 -2.44
CA LEU A 53 6.82 3.11 -1.54
C LEU A 53 7.26 4.58 -1.49
N VAL A 54 8.58 4.88 -1.52
CA VAL A 54 9.08 6.27 -1.62
C VAL A 54 8.58 6.92 -2.90
N GLY A 55 8.70 6.22 -4.05
CA GLY A 55 8.20 6.71 -5.33
C GLY A 55 6.69 7.01 -5.29
N ASN A 56 5.91 6.11 -4.68
CA ASN A 56 4.48 6.29 -4.50
C ASN A 56 4.16 7.48 -3.57
N ALA A 57 4.84 7.61 -2.42
CA ALA A 57 4.63 8.71 -1.48
C ALA A 57 4.92 10.08 -2.11
N LEU A 58 6.05 10.20 -2.81
CA LEU A 58 6.40 11.45 -3.52
C LEU A 58 5.41 11.76 -4.64
N SER A 59 4.93 10.75 -5.34
CA SER A 59 3.90 10.94 -6.37
C SER A 59 2.56 11.39 -5.77
N LEU A 60 2.15 10.86 -4.63
CA LEU A 60 0.95 11.32 -3.91
C LEU A 60 1.06 12.81 -3.52
N ILE A 61 2.24 13.27 -3.14
CA ILE A 61 2.47 14.67 -2.78
C ILE A 61 2.50 15.57 -4.00
N PHE A 62 3.29 15.21 -5.04
CA PHE A 62 3.64 16.12 -6.12
C PHE A 62 2.85 15.88 -7.42
N ILE A 63 2.48 14.64 -7.75
CA ILE A 63 1.86 14.32 -9.03
C ILE A 63 0.34 14.31 -8.93
N ILE A 64 -0.23 13.76 -7.85
CA ILE A 64 -1.69 13.68 -7.72
C ILE A 64 -2.37 15.05 -7.78
N PRO A 65 -1.87 16.11 -7.11
CA PRO A 65 -2.45 17.43 -7.23
C PRO A 65 -2.45 18.02 -8.66
N LEU A 66 -1.55 17.56 -9.54
CA LEU A 66 -1.56 17.95 -10.95
C LEU A 66 -2.84 17.52 -11.68
N GLY A 67 -3.55 16.52 -11.17
CA GLY A 67 -4.85 16.09 -11.69
C GLY A 67 -5.96 17.15 -11.61
N ASP A 68 -5.76 18.22 -10.84
CA ASP A 68 -6.65 19.40 -10.79
C ASP A 68 -6.33 20.45 -11.87
N PHE A 69 -5.13 20.37 -12.49
CA PHE A 69 -4.63 21.34 -13.49
C PHE A 69 -4.55 20.75 -14.89
N TYR A 70 -4.31 19.45 -14.99
CA TYR A 70 -4.13 18.75 -16.24
C TYR A 70 -5.24 17.71 -16.46
N SER A 71 -5.45 17.31 -17.70
CA SER A 71 -6.37 16.22 -18.05
C SER A 71 -5.97 14.95 -17.31
N LYS A 72 -6.89 14.43 -16.47
CA LYS A 72 -6.68 13.19 -15.73
C LYS A 72 -6.33 12.03 -16.65
N ARG A 73 -6.99 11.94 -17.83
CA ARG A 73 -6.69 10.91 -18.82
C ARG A 73 -5.23 10.94 -19.24
N LYS A 74 -4.68 12.12 -19.59
CA LYS A 74 -3.27 12.25 -20.00
C LYS A 74 -2.32 11.87 -18.85
N LEU A 75 -2.62 12.32 -17.62
CA LEU A 75 -1.80 12.04 -16.46
C LEU A 75 -1.82 10.56 -16.09
N ILE A 76 -2.98 9.92 -16.11
CA ILE A 76 -3.13 8.47 -15.90
C ILE A 76 -2.33 7.70 -16.96
N THR A 77 -2.48 8.06 -18.24
CA THR A 77 -1.73 7.41 -19.34
C THR A 77 -0.22 7.53 -19.14
N LEU A 78 0.27 8.72 -18.76
CA LEU A 78 1.69 8.92 -18.48
C LEU A 78 2.19 8.03 -17.34
N LEU A 79 1.44 7.93 -16.24
CA LEU A 79 1.79 7.09 -15.09
C LEU A 79 1.81 5.60 -15.46
N TYR A 80 0.87 5.16 -16.30
CA TYR A 80 0.86 3.78 -16.80
C TYR A 80 2.03 3.49 -17.75
N LEU A 81 2.41 4.45 -18.59
CA LEU A 81 3.61 4.33 -19.43
C LEU A 81 4.88 4.25 -18.58
N VAL A 82 5.00 5.09 -17.55
CA VAL A 82 6.11 5.03 -16.58
C VAL A 82 6.15 3.66 -15.92
N SER A 83 5.02 3.13 -15.43
CA SER A 83 4.97 1.77 -14.88
C SER A 83 5.39 0.71 -15.86
N THR A 84 4.88 0.76 -17.10
CA THR A 84 5.19 -0.24 -18.14
C THR A 84 6.68 -0.28 -18.44
N ILE A 85 7.29 0.90 -18.69
CA ILE A 85 8.72 1.01 -18.97
C ILE A 85 9.54 0.55 -17.78
N SER A 86 9.15 0.94 -16.57
CA SER A 86 9.88 0.56 -15.35
C SER A 86 9.83 -0.94 -15.09
N LEU A 87 8.69 -1.60 -15.28
CA LEU A 87 8.56 -3.06 -15.15
C LEU A 87 9.37 -3.80 -16.22
N LEU A 88 9.37 -3.30 -17.44
CA LEU A 88 10.19 -3.87 -18.51
C LEU A 88 11.69 -3.74 -18.20
N LEU A 89 12.13 -2.57 -17.73
CA LEU A 89 13.50 -2.36 -17.31
C LEU A 89 13.86 -3.22 -16.08
N PHE A 90 12.93 -3.42 -15.15
CA PHE A 90 13.11 -4.30 -14.00
C PHE A 90 13.36 -5.75 -14.45
N PHE A 91 12.65 -6.22 -15.48
CA PHE A 91 12.85 -7.52 -16.08
C PHE A 91 14.23 -7.65 -16.78
N LEU A 92 14.68 -6.60 -17.48
CA LEU A 92 15.87 -6.62 -18.32
C LEU A 92 17.18 -6.40 -17.55
N THR A 93 17.15 -5.75 -16.38
CA THR A 93 18.38 -5.34 -15.67
C THR A 93 18.82 -6.38 -14.64
N GLU A 94 20.14 -6.38 -14.41
CA GLU A 94 20.79 -7.15 -13.31
C GLU A 94 21.52 -6.24 -12.33
N SER A 95 21.55 -4.94 -12.60
CA SER A 95 22.18 -3.96 -11.72
C SER A 95 21.25 -3.57 -10.57
N TYR A 96 21.70 -3.71 -9.33
CA TYR A 96 20.96 -3.30 -8.14
C TYR A 96 20.53 -1.82 -8.19
N TYR A 97 21.39 -0.93 -8.65
CA TYR A 97 21.08 0.51 -8.74
C TYR A 97 19.99 0.79 -9.77
N ALA A 98 20.02 0.09 -10.90
CA ALA A 98 18.98 0.19 -11.90
C ALA A 98 17.65 -0.40 -11.38
N LEU A 99 17.68 -1.54 -10.66
CA LEU A 99 16.52 -2.11 -9.99
C LEU A 99 15.92 -1.14 -8.95
N SER A 100 16.76 -0.46 -8.17
CA SER A 100 16.31 0.53 -7.19
C SER A 100 15.60 1.72 -7.84
N THR A 101 16.16 2.22 -8.95
CA THR A 101 15.55 3.31 -9.73
C THR A 101 14.23 2.87 -10.37
N THR A 102 14.20 1.70 -10.96
CA THR A 102 12.97 1.17 -11.58
C THR A 102 11.91 0.84 -10.54
N ALA A 103 12.27 0.31 -9.38
CA ALA A 103 11.35 0.11 -8.26
C ALA A 103 10.70 1.44 -7.80
N PHE A 104 11.50 2.48 -7.66
CA PHE A 104 11.00 3.83 -7.38
C PHE A 104 9.99 4.30 -8.43
N LEU A 105 10.31 4.15 -9.72
CA LEU A 105 9.42 4.54 -10.83
C LEU A 105 8.14 3.69 -10.91
N VAL A 106 8.20 2.40 -10.57
CA VAL A 106 7.01 1.55 -10.41
C VAL A 106 6.10 2.14 -9.34
N GLY A 107 6.66 2.58 -8.22
CA GLY A 107 5.91 3.26 -7.17
C GLY A 107 5.24 4.55 -7.66
N VAL A 108 5.96 5.36 -8.44
CA VAL A 108 5.39 6.57 -9.07
C VAL A 108 4.19 6.22 -9.93
N GLY A 109 4.28 5.20 -10.77
CA GLY A 109 3.20 4.82 -11.68
C GLY A 109 1.97 4.27 -10.96
N THR A 110 2.13 3.57 -9.82
CA THR A 110 1.00 3.03 -9.05
C THR A 110 0.12 4.13 -8.44
N SER A 111 0.60 5.36 -8.33
CA SER A 111 -0.18 6.52 -7.89
C SER A 111 -1.31 6.92 -8.85
N ALA A 112 -1.44 6.29 -10.01
CA ALA A 112 -2.57 6.48 -10.91
C ALA A 112 -3.93 6.08 -10.30
N ILE A 113 -3.96 5.14 -9.34
CA ILE A 113 -5.20 4.64 -8.70
C ILE A 113 -6.04 5.78 -8.08
N PRO A 114 -5.50 6.69 -7.25
CA PRO A 114 -6.25 7.83 -6.73
C PRO A 114 -6.83 8.74 -7.81
N LEU A 115 -6.11 8.95 -8.92
CA LEU A 115 -6.63 9.76 -10.05
C LEU A 115 -7.82 9.10 -10.74
N ILE A 116 -7.74 7.77 -10.96
CA ILE A 116 -8.83 6.98 -11.53
C ILE A 116 -10.04 7.06 -10.60
N THR A 117 -9.83 6.83 -9.30
CA THR A 117 -10.89 6.86 -8.29
C THR A 117 -11.55 8.24 -8.21
N ALA A 118 -10.76 9.32 -8.18
CA ALA A 118 -11.28 10.70 -8.16
C ALA A 118 -12.05 11.09 -9.44
N GLY A 119 -11.70 10.52 -10.59
CA GLY A 119 -12.44 10.74 -11.83
C GLY A 119 -13.80 10.05 -11.85
N LEU A 120 -13.87 8.82 -11.30
CA LEU A 120 -15.09 8.02 -11.28
C LEU A 120 -16.02 8.35 -10.11
N SER A 121 -15.51 8.92 -9.02
CA SER A 121 -16.32 9.33 -7.86
C SER A 121 -17.41 10.35 -8.19
N ARG A 122 -17.18 11.17 -9.22
CA ARG A 122 -18.10 12.22 -9.68
C ARG A 122 -19.25 11.68 -10.57
N GLN A 123 -19.24 10.41 -10.94
CA GLN A 123 -20.28 9.79 -11.77
C GLN A 123 -21.50 9.37 -10.94
N LYS A 124 -22.66 9.19 -11.59
CA LYS A 124 -23.96 8.84 -10.97
C LYS A 124 -23.91 7.66 -9.98
N ASN A 125 -22.97 6.72 -10.16
CA ASN A 125 -22.78 5.54 -9.29
C ASN A 125 -21.39 5.53 -8.64
N GLY A 126 -20.81 6.71 -8.38
CA GLY A 126 -19.43 6.87 -7.94
C GLY A 126 -19.04 6.03 -6.72
N THR A 127 -19.88 6.01 -5.68
CA THR A 127 -19.63 5.21 -4.46
C THR A 127 -19.50 3.72 -4.74
N LYS A 128 -20.34 3.17 -5.65
CA LYS A 128 -20.27 1.76 -6.05
C LYS A 128 -19.00 1.44 -6.83
N TYR A 129 -18.52 2.38 -7.66
CA TYR A 129 -17.27 2.23 -8.41
C TYR A 129 -16.07 2.26 -7.49
N ILE A 130 -16.03 3.18 -6.52
CA ILE A 130 -14.96 3.25 -5.52
C ILE A 130 -14.87 1.92 -4.75
N GLY A 131 -15.98 1.37 -4.26
CA GLY A 131 -15.98 0.10 -3.55
C GLY A 131 -15.41 -1.06 -4.39
N ARG A 132 -15.77 -1.13 -5.68
CA ARG A 132 -15.25 -2.15 -6.60
C ARG A 132 -13.75 -1.97 -6.87
N ILE A 133 -13.29 -0.72 -7.05
CA ILE A 133 -11.87 -0.42 -7.24
C ILE A 133 -11.07 -0.85 -6.00
N MET A 134 -11.56 -0.52 -4.80
CA MET A 134 -10.88 -0.90 -3.56
C MET A 134 -10.84 -2.43 -3.38
N ALA A 135 -11.91 -3.14 -3.72
CA ALA A 135 -11.92 -4.61 -3.73
C ALA A 135 -10.88 -5.17 -4.72
N GLY A 136 -10.80 -4.60 -5.93
CA GLY A 136 -9.78 -4.98 -6.92
C GLY A 136 -8.36 -4.74 -6.41
N VAL A 137 -8.10 -3.57 -5.81
CA VAL A 137 -6.80 -3.21 -5.22
C VAL A 137 -6.41 -4.21 -4.13
N LEU A 138 -7.28 -4.50 -3.17
CA LEU A 138 -7.00 -5.47 -2.09
C LEU A 138 -6.73 -6.87 -2.64
N THR A 139 -7.55 -7.32 -3.59
CA THR A 139 -7.36 -8.60 -4.27
C THR A 139 -5.99 -8.64 -4.97
N GLY A 140 -5.64 -7.58 -5.71
CA GLY A 140 -4.35 -7.46 -6.38
C GLY A 140 -3.17 -7.55 -5.41
N ILE A 141 -3.23 -6.86 -4.27
CA ILE A 141 -2.17 -6.89 -3.24
C ILE A 141 -1.99 -8.31 -2.68
N ILE A 142 -3.08 -9.01 -2.36
CA ILE A 142 -3.01 -10.37 -1.79
C ILE A 142 -2.42 -11.35 -2.81
N PHE A 143 -2.98 -11.37 -4.03
CA PHE A 143 -2.54 -12.30 -5.06
C PHE A 143 -1.17 -11.97 -5.64
N SER A 144 -0.69 -10.72 -5.53
CA SER A 144 0.63 -10.32 -6.04
C SER A 144 1.76 -11.15 -5.46
N ARG A 145 1.78 -11.31 -4.13
CA ARG A 145 2.82 -12.07 -3.43
C ARG A 145 2.76 -13.56 -3.77
N PHE A 146 1.56 -14.12 -3.81
CA PHE A 146 1.35 -15.51 -4.20
C PHE A 146 1.82 -15.76 -5.64
N LEU A 147 1.34 -14.97 -6.60
CA LEU A 147 1.67 -15.14 -8.01
C LEU A 147 3.15 -14.92 -8.29
N SER A 148 3.77 -13.88 -7.71
CA SER A 148 5.20 -13.64 -7.91
C SER A 148 6.07 -14.77 -7.37
N SER A 149 5.69 -15.36 -6.24
CA SER A 149 6.37 -16.51 -5.67
C SER A 149 6.23 -17.77 -6.52
N MET A 150 5.01 -18.08 -6.96
CA MET A 150 4.75 -19.24 -7.82
C MET A 150 5.48 -19.13 -9.16
N LEU A 151 5.43 -17.97 -9.79
CA LEU A 151 6.12 -17.74 -11.06
C LEU A 151 7.64 -17.75 -10.91
N SER A 152 8.15 -17.35 -9.75
CA SER A 152 9.57 -17.41 -9.44
C SER A 152 10.11 -18.84 -9.45
N ASP A 153 9.38 -19.80 -8.87
CA ASP A 153 9.76 -21.21 -8.88
C ASP A 153 9.66 -21.84 -10.29
N LEU A 154 8.69 -21.40 -11.11
CA LEU A 154 8.44 -21.99 -12.43
C LEU A 154 9.35 -21.42 -13.52
N TRP A 155 9.54 -20.09 -13.55
CA TRP A 155 10.17 -19.37 -14.66
C TRP A 155 11.21 -18.34 -14.20
N GLY A 156 11.60 -18.36 -12.93
CA GLY A 156 12.51 -17.38 -12.32
C GLY A 156 11.80 -16.09 -11.89
N TRP A 157 12.41 -15.39 -10.93
CA TRP A 157 11.81 -14.21 -10.28
C TRP A 157 11.52 -13.02 -11.20
N LYS A 158 12.24 -12.91 -12.32
CA LYS A 158 12.03 -11.84 -13.30
C LYS A 158 10.72 -12.00 -14.09
N SER A 159 10.18 -13.22 -14.21
CA SER A 159 9.01 -13.55 -15.05
C SER A 159 7.76 -12.73 -14.68
N ILE A 160 7.51 -12.47 -13.41
CA ILE A 160 6.38 -11.67 -12.98
C ILE A 160 6.43 -10.24 -13.51
N TYR A 161 7.64 -9.66 -13.61
CA TYR A 161 7.82 -8.29 -14.11
C TYR A 161 7.56 -8.18 -15.62
N ALA A 162 7.94 -9.22 -16.39
CA ALA A 162 7.61 -9.29 -17.81
C ALA A 162 6.10 -9.37 -18.05
N ILE A 163 5.41 -10.24 -17.31
CA ILE A 163 3.95 -10.37 -17.38
C ILE A 163 3.28 -9.08 -16.95
N ALA A 164 3.73 -8.48 -15.85
CA ALA A 164 3.19 -7.23 -15.34
C ALA A 164 3.40 -6.07 -16.34
N ALA A 165 4.55 -6.00 -17.03
CA ALA A 165 4.80 -4.99 -18.06
C ALA A 165 3.79 -5.09 -19.20
N ILE A 166 3.50 -6.31 -19.67
CA ILE A 166 2.50 -6.56 -20.73
C ILE A 166 1.10 -6.13 -20.23
N LEU A 167 0.70 -6.53 -19.03
CA LEU A 167 -0.60 -6.18 -18.45
C LEU A 167 -0.76 -4.67 -18.26
N MET A 168 0.30 -3.98 -17.81
CA MET A 168 0.29 -2.52 -17.66
C MET A 168 0.26 -1.80 -19.02
N PHE A 169 0.94 -2.32 -20.02
CA PHE A 169 0.86 -1.78 -21.40
C PHE A 169 -0.55 -1.90 -21.98
N LEU A 170 -1.16 -3.08 -21.88
CA LEU A 170 -2.54 -3.30 -22.32
C LEU A 170 -3.52 -2.41 -21.56
N SER A 171 -3.33 -2.27 -20.25
CA SER A 171 -4.13 -1.37 -19.40
C SER A 171 -3.95 0.10 -19.81
N CYS A 172 -2.74 0.50 -20.17
CA CYS A 172 -2.44 1.85 -20.67
C CYS A 172 -3.22 2.16 -21.95
N ILE A 173 -3.20 1.25 -22.93
CA ILE A 173 -3.95 1.40 -24.17
C ILE A 173 -5.45 1.49 -23.88
N LEU A 174 -5.98 0.58 -23.07
CA LEU A 174 -7.39 0.54 -22.72
C LEU A 174 -7.86 1.84 -22.06
N LEU A 175 -7.11 2.33 -21.07
CA LEU A 175 -7.43 3.58 -20.38
C LEU A 175 -7.25 4.79 -21.29
N PHE A 176 -6.25 4.82 -22.15
CA PHE A 176 -6.06 5.87 -23.14
C PHE A 176 -7.25 6.00 -24.09
N ILE A 177 -7.82 4.89 -24.56
CA ILE A 177 -8.95 4.89 -25.49
C ILE A 177 -10.27 5.18 -24.76
N SER A 178 -10.48 4.56 -23.61
CA SER A 178 -11.82 4.43 -23.01
C SER A 178 -12.05 5.33 -21.78
N TYR A 179 -10.98 5.90 -21.15
CA TYR A 179 -11.18 6.74 -19.97
C TYR A 179 -11.82 8.09 -20.36
N PRO A 180 -12.89 8.52 -19.67
CA PRO A 180 -13.61 9.73 -20.03
C PRO A 180 -12.71 10.96 -20.06
N THR A 181 -12.77 11.73 -21.15
CA THR A 181 -12.17 13.05 -21.20
C THR A 181 -13.11 14.00 -20.49
N SER A 182 -12.84 14.36 -19.24
CA SER A 182 -13.45 15.52 -18.64
C SER A 182 -12.73 16.75 -19.18
N ASP A 183 -13.46 17.61 -19.90
CA ASP A 183 -12.98 18.93 -20.32
C ASP A 183 -12.96 19.93 -19.14
N ASP A 184 -12.65 19.45 -17.94
CA ASP A 184 -12.40 20.32 -16.79
C ASP A 184 -11.08 21.10 -17.02
N LYS A 185 -11.11 22.01 -18.00
CA LYS A 185 -10.16 23.11 -18.06
C LYS A 185 -10.47 24.06 -16.92
N ASN A 186 -10.22 23.65 -15.69
CA ASN A 186 -10.07 24.58 -14.60
C ASN A 186 -8.78 25.37 -14.87
N ASN A 187 -8.92 26.58 -15.39
CA ASN A 187 -7.86 27.59 -15.44
C ASN A 187 -7.51 28.01 -13.99
N ARG A 188 -6.95 27.05 -13.21
CA ARG A 188 -6.41 27.40 -11.90
C ARG A 188 -4.99 27.93 -12.11
N ASP A 189 -4.72 29.10 -11.54
CA ASP A 189 -3.39 29.71 -11.56
C ASP A 189 -2.32 28.76 -10.99
N LYS A 190 -1.11 28.79 -11.55
CA LYS A 190 0.05 28.03 -11.04
C LYS A 190 0.32 28.27 -9.55
N ASN A 191 0.02 29.47 -9.04
CA ASN A 191 0.08 29.80 -7.61
C ASN A 191 -0.84 28.91 -6.75
N SER A 192 -1.91 28.36 -7.33
CA SER A 192 -2.81 27.44 -6.67
C SER A 192 -2.18 26.06 -6.42
N TYR A 193 -1.24 25.60 -7.28
CA TYR A 193 -0.54 24.33 -7.06
C TYR A 193 0.38 24.38 -5.84
N ILE A 194 1.23 25.41 -5.75
CA ILE A 194 2.12 25.59 -4.58
C ILE A 194 1.30 25.74 -3.30
N ARG A 195 0.17 26.46 -3.39
CA ARG A 195 -0.74 26.59 -2.26
C ARG A 195 -1.35 25.26 -1.82
N ILE A 196 -1.70 24.35 -2.74
CA ILE A 196 -2.21 23.02 -2.41
C ILE A 196 -1.13 22.21 -1.68
N LEU A 197 0.12 22.22 -2.18
CA LEU A 197 1.24 21.54 -1.53
C LEU A 197 1.47 22.07 -0.11
N TYR A 198 1.50 23.39 0.03
CA TYR A 198 1.65 24.05 1.31
C TYR A 198 0.53 23.71 2.29
N LEU A 199 -0.72 23.71 1.83
CA LEU A 199 -1.88 23.37 2.65
C LEU A 199 -1.89 21.89 3.10
N ASN A 200 -1.39 20.96 2.27
CA ASN A 200 -1.26 19.56 2.64
C ASN A 200 -0.20 19.38 3.73
N ILE A 201 0.98 19.97 3.59
CA ILE A 201 2.05 19.91 4.59
C ILE A 201 1.62 20.59 5.91
N ASN A 202 1.08 21.79 5.81
CA ASN A 202 0.60 22.54 6.98
C ASN A 202 -0.62 21.91 7.64
N GLY A 203 -1.46 21.18 6.90
CA GLY A 203 -2.60 20.46 7.46
C GLY A 203 -2.19 19.48 8.55
N ILE A 204 -1.11 18.72 8.32
CA ILE A 204 -0.57 17.80 9.33
C ILE A 204 0.02 18.58 10.52
N ARG A 205 0.64 19.74 10.26
CA ARG A 205 1.34 20.51 11.30
C ARG A 205 0.39 21.28 12.20
N GLN A 206 -0.69 21.84 11.65
CA GLN A 206 -1.59 22.77 12.37
C GLN A 206 -2.81 22.08 12.98
N ASP A 207 -3.31 21.01 12.35
CA ASP A 207 -4.50 20.30 12.82
C ASP A 207 -4.11 19.08 13.65
N ALA A 208 -4.43 19.12 14.94
CA ALA A 208 -4.11 18.04 15.87
C ALA A 208 -4.85 16.73 15.55
N ILE A 209 -6.07 16.83 14.99
CA ILE A 209 -6.88 15.67 14.59
C ILE A 209 -6.25 15.00 13.38
N ILE A 210 -5.93 15.77 12.33
CA ILE A 210 -5.26 15.24 11.14
C ILE A 210 -3.92 14.61 11.55
N ARG A 211 -3.13 15.29 12.38
CA ARG A 211 -1.83 14.78 12.87
C ARG A 211 -1.97 13.45 13.60
N HIS A 212 -2.97 13.30 14.47
CA HIS A 212 -3.24 12.05 15.18
C HIS A 212 -3.53 10.89 14.21
N TYR A 213 -4.46 11.09 13.29
CA TYR A 213 -4.79 10.04 12.32
C TYR A 213 -3.65 9.75 11.34
N CYS A 214 -2.87 10.76 10.95
CA CYS A 214 -1.67 10.58 10.12
C CYS A 214 -0.58 9.77 10.85
N PHE A 215 -0.39 10.02 12.15
CA PHE A 215 0.55 9.24 12.95
C PHE A 215 0.11 7.77 13.10
N ASN A 216 -1.17 7.52 13.36
CA ASN A 216 -1.72 6.17 13.36
C ASN A 216 -1.55 5.49 12.00
N ALA A 217 -1.80 6.20 10.88
CA ALA A 217 -1.61 5.69 9.53
C ALA A 217 -0.15 5.29 9.27
N PHE A 218 0.78 6.17 9.64
CA PHE A 218 2.21 5.90 9.56
C PHE A 218 2.59 4.63 10.33
N THR A 219 2.14 4.52 11.59
CA THR A 219 2.48 3.39 12.46
C THR A 219 1.96 2.06 11.90
N ILE A 220 0.69 1.97 11.52
CA ILE A 220 0.14 0.70 11.02
C ILE A 220 0.78 0.24 9.72
N MET A 221 1.13 1.17 8.83
CA MET A 221 1.81 0.77 7.58
C MET A 221 3.30 0.50 7.80
N PHE A 222 3.93 1.15 8.78
CA PHE A 222 5.27 0.78 9.26
C PHE A 222 5.29 -0.69 9.71
N LEU A 223 4.36 -1.09 10.57
CA LEU A 223 4.24 -2.47 11.07
C LEU A 223 4.00 -3.47 9.95
N PHE A 224 3.05 -3.17 9.07
CA PHE A 224 2.76 -3.99 7.91
C PHE A 224 3.99 -4.21 7.04
N SER A 225 4.69 -3.13 6.69
CA SER A 225 5.89 -3.21 5.85
C SER A 225 7.04 -3.93 6.56
N ALA A 226 7.24 -3.67 7.86
CA ALA A 226 8.26 -4.33 8.64
C ALA A 226 8.07 -5.85 8.69
N PHE A 227 6.84 -6.31 8.85
CA PHE A 227 6.50 -7.73 8.85
C PHE A 227 6.70 -8.35 7.45
N TRP A 228 6.01 -7.81 6.43
CA TRP A 228 5.98 -8.41 5.10
C TRP A 228 7.29 -8.30 4.33
N SER A 229 8.15 -7.32 4.65
CA SER A 229 9.46 -7.21 4.02
C SER A 229 10.45 -8.28 4.51
N ASN A 230 10.24 -8.86 5.69
CA ASN A 230 11.23 -9.74 6.31
C ASN A 230 10.72 -11.18 6.50
N VAL A 231 9.40 -11.41 6.51
CA VAL A 231 8.84 -12.74 6.76
C VAL A 231 9.28 -13.77 5.72
N SER A 232 9.48 -13.37 4.46
CA SER A 232 9.93 -14.30 3.40
C SER A 232 11.30 -14.91 3.72
N MET A 233 12.26 -14.05 4.12
CA MET A 233 13.58 -14.52 4.52
C MET A 233 13.51 -15.39 5.78
N PHE A 234 12.68 -14.99 6.75
CA PHE A 234 12.48 -15.78 7.95
C PHE A 234 11.92 -17.19 7.64
N LEU A 235 10.93 -17.30 6.75
CA LEU A 235 10.35 -18.56 6.34
C LEU A 235 11.37 -19.46 5.59
N THR A 236 12.15 -18.88 4.71
CA THR A 236 13.18 -19.63 3.95
C THR A 236 14.33 -20.08 4.83
N THR A 237 14.79 -19.24 5.77
CA THR A 237 15.94 -19.58 6.63
C THR A 237 15.58 -20.49 7.80
N THR A 238 14.39 -20.30 8.41
CA THR A 238 13.99 -21.02 9.63
C THR A 238 13.23 -22.32 9.32
N PHE A 239 12.32 -22.26 8.33
CA PHE A 239 11.48 -23.41 7.98
C PHE A 239 11.88 -24.08 6.66
N HIS A 240 12.92 -23.57 5.99
CA HIS A 240 13.40 -24.06 4.69
C HIS A 240 12.31 -24.12 3.62
N PHE A 241 11.40 -23.14 3.62
CA PHE A 241 10.31 -23.08 2.66
C PHE A 241 10.84 -22.79 1.25
N SER A 242 10.26 -23.49 0.27
CA SER A 242 10.41 -23.13 -1.14
C SER A 242 9.70 -21.78 -1.41
N GLN A 243 10.03 -21.17 -2.53
CA GLN A 243 9.41 -19.88 -2.90
C GLN A 243 7.88 -20.03 -3.06
N SER A 244 7.39 -21.13 -3.61
CA SER A 244 5.95 -21.42 -3.71
C SER A 244 5.29 -21.55 -2.34
N GLN A 245 5.95 -22.13 -1.34
CA GLN A 245 5.44 -22.21 0.03
C GLN A 245 5.38 -20.83 0.70
N VAL A 246 6.37 -19.95 0.45
CA VAL A 246 6.33 -18.55 0.87
C VAL A 246 5.13 -17.83 0.22
N GLY A 247 4.87 -18.12 -1.06
CA GLY A 247 3.70 -17.61 -1.78
C GLY A 247 2.39 -18.06 -1.13
N LEU A 248 2.25 -19.35 -0.79
CA LEU A 248 1.08 -19.87 -0.09
C LEU A 248 0.88 -19.19 1.28
N PHE A 249 1.97 -19.02 2.05
CA PHE A 249 1.92 -18.27 3.30
C PHE A 249 1.39 -16.84 3.10
N SER A 250 1.71 -16.20 1.99
CA SER A 250 1.26 -14.83 1.70
C SER A 250 -0.27 -14.71 1.56
N LEU A 251 -0.99 -15.82 1.33
CA LEU A 251 -2.45 -15.83 1.31
C LEU A 251 -3.07 -15.56 2.69
N THR A 252 -2.29 -15.60 3.77
CA THR A 252 -2.74 -15.13 5.09
C THR A 252 -3.25 -13.69 5.05
N GLY A 253 -2.75 -12.85 4.14
CA GLY A 253 -3.26 -11.49 3.89
C GLY A 253 -4.76 -11.41 3.55
N VAL A 254 -5.40 -12.54 3.18
CA VAL A 254 -6.86 -12.60 2.99
C VAL A 254 -7.61 -12.23 4.26
N THR A 255 -7.04 -12.49 5.46
CA THR A 255 -7.69 -12.09 6.72
C THR A 255 -7.80 -10.58 6.87
N GLY A 256 -6.82 -9.82 6.39
CA GLY A 256 -6.90 -8.36 6.35
C GLY A 256 -8.07 -7.89 5.48
N ALA A 257 -8.20 -8.41 4.26
CA ALA A 257 -9.32 -8.05 3.38
C ALA A 257 -10.68 -8.48 3.96
N SER A 258 -10.77 -9.68 4.54
CA SER A 258 -11.98 -10.18 5.19
C SER A 258 -12.36 -9.30 6.38
N SER A 259 -11.40 -8.90 7.21
CA SER A 259 -11.65 -8.04 8.36
C SER A 259 -12.15 -6.65 7.94
N ALA A 260 -11.70 -6.12 6.79
CA ALA A 260 -12.25 -4.88 6.24
C ALA A 260 -13.73 -5.01 5.85
N LEU A 261 -14.14 -6.14 5.27
CA LEU A 261 -15.55 -6.41 4.91
C LEU A 261 -16.45 -6.48 6.15
N PHE A 262 -15.98 -7.10 7.23
CA PHE A 262 -16.72 -7.25 8.48
C PHE A 262 -16.42 -6.13 9.50
N SER A 263 -15.67 -5.11 9.11
CA SER A 263 -15.19 -4.06 10.02
C SER A 263 -16.31 -3.36 10.78
N SER A 264 -17.45 -3.07 10.15
CA SER A 264 -18.57 -2.39 10.80
C SER A 264 -19.16 -3.19 11.97
N TRP A 265 -19.18 -4.52 11.88
CA TRP A 265 -19.63 -5.40 12.93
C TRP A 265 -18.58 -5.52 14.05
N ILE A 266 -17.33 -5.80 13.69
CA ILE A 266 -16.24 -5.99 14.65
C ILE A 266 -15.97 -4.70 15.45
N LEU A 267 -15.93 -3.55 14.79
CA LEU A 267 -15.65 -2.26 15.42
C LEU A 267 -16.75 -1.83 16.40
N ARG A 268 -18.02 -2.23 16.18
CA ARG A 268 -19.09 -2.00 17.16
C ARG A 268 -18.82 -2.69 18.48
N ILE A 269 -18.29 -3.93 18.46
CA ILE A 269 -18.01 -4.71 19.67
C ILE A 269 -16.99 -3.98 20.57
N ILE A 270 -16.00 -3.33 19.96
CA ILE A 270 -14.95 -2.58 20.67
C ILE A 270 -15.27 -1.08 20.80
N ASN A 271 -16.53 -0.67 20.55
CA ASN A 271 -16.95 0.74 20.60
C ASN A 271 -16.04 1.68 19.76
N TYR A 272 -15.60 1.22 18.60
CA TYR A 272 -14.71 1.93 17.67
C TYR A 272 -13.38 2.40 18.31
N LYS A 273 -12.93 1.79 19.39
CA LYS A 273 -11.64 2.09 20.04
C LYS A 273 -10.52 1.27 19.40
N ASN A 274 -9.39 1.91 19.06
CA ASN A 274 -8.24 1.22 18.47
C ASN A 274 -7.35 0.54 19.52
N ASN A 275 -7.38 0.98 20.79
CA ASN A 275 -6.48 0.48 21.82
C ASN A 275 -6.53 -1.05 22.02
N PRO A 276 -7.71 -1.72 22.04
CA PRO A 276 -7.75 -3.18 22.12
C PRO A 276 -7.04 -3.86 20.93
N LEU A 277 -7.18 -3.30 19.71
CA LEU A 277 -6.53 -3.85 18.52
C LEU A 277 -5.01 -3.67 18.56
N TYR A 278 -4.52 -2.51 18.98
CA TYR A 278 -3.09 -2.28 19.19
C TYR A 278 -2.51 -3.23 20.25
N PHE A 279 -3.23 -3.43 21.36
CA PHE A 279 -2.82 -4.37 22.40
C PHE A 279 -2.69 -5.80 21.88
N LEU A 280 -3.65 -6.26 21.06
CA LEU A 280 -3.60 -7.58 20.43
C LEU A 280 -2.45 -7.69 19.40
N ILE A 281 -2.14 -6.63 18.67
CA ILE A 281 -0.96 -6.58 17.79
C ILE A 281 0.32 -6.73 18.62
N VAL A 282 0.46 -6.00 19.74
CA VAL A 282 1.64 -6.10 20.61
C VAL A 282 1.83 -7.53 21.12
N ILE A 283 0.75 -8.16 21.63
CA ILE A 283 0.81 -9.57 22.09
C ILE A 283 1.24 -10.48 20.92
N SER A 284 0.61 -10.35 19.75
CA SER A 284 0.92 -11.19 18.59
C SER A 284 2.40 -11.05 18.18
N LEU A 285 2.92 -9.82 18.13
CA LEU A 285 4.32 -9.54 17.80
C LEU A 285 5.29 -10.12 18.84
N LEU A 286 5.01 -9.95 20.14
CA LEU A 286 5.85 -10.50 21.21
C LEU A 286 5.84 -12.03 21.23
N VAL A 287 4.68 -12.65 21.08
CA VAL A 287 4.57 -14.13 21.04
C VAL A 287 5.32 -14.68 19.83
N MET A 288 5.18 -14.04 18.65
CA MET A 288 5.96 -14.43 17.47
C MET A 288 7.47 -14.15 17.64
N GLY A 289 7.86 -13.09 18.32
CA GLY A 289 9.27 -12.76 18.56
C GLY A 289 9.95 -13.77 19.48
N ILE A 290 9.23 -14.35 20.43
CA ILE A 290 9.75 -15.32 21.41
C ILE A 290 9.65 -16.76 20.87
N TYR A 291 8.50 -17.11 20.29
CA TYR A 291 8.16 -18.49 19.90
C TYR A 291 8.03 -18.69 18.39
N GLY A 292 8.53 -17.75 17.57
CA GLY A 292 8.36 -17.76 16.11
C GLY A 292 8.98 -19.00 15.41
N ASN A 293 9.87 -19.75 16.07
CA ASN A 293 10.39 -21.02 15.55
C ASN A 293 9.31 -22.12 15.41
N HIS A 294 8.11 -21.91 15.97
CA HIS A 294 6.95 -22.76 15.74
C HIS A 294 6.09 -22.18 14.62
N PHE A 295 5.98 -22.90 13.51
CA PHE A 295 5.26 -22.45 12.31
C PHE A 295 3.82 -21.98 12.60
N ILE A 296 3.07 -22.72 13.44
CA ILE A 296 1.68 -22.39 13.79
C ILE A 296 1.59 -20.99 14.47
N ILE A 297 2.58 -20.64 15.30
CA ILE A 297 2.63 -19.34 15.98
C ILE A 297 2.86 -18.21 14.95
N THR A 298 3.79 -18.42 14.03
CA THR A 298 4.07 -17.46 12.96
C THR A 298 2.86 -17.31 12.03
N LEU A 299 2.21 -18.42 11.68
CA LEU A 299 1.01 -18.42 10.84
C LEU A 299 -0.16 -17.66 11.51
N THR A 300 -0.48 -18.02 12.77
CA THR A 300 -1.56 -17.36 13.51
C THR A 300 -1.27 -15.89 13.77
N GLY A 301 -0.01 -15.55 14.09
CA GLY A 301 0.42 -14.17 14.26
C GLY A 301 0.26 -13.33 12.99
N ALA A 302 0.62 -13.87 11.81
CA ALA A 302 0.42 -13.22 10.53
C ALA A 302 -1.05 -12.93 10.23
N LEU A 303 -1.94 -13.92 10.46
CA LEU A 303 -3.39 -13.77 10.30
C LEU A 303 -3.95 -12.66 11.19
N LEU A 304 -3.53 -12.61 12.45
CA LEU A 304 -4.01 -11.62 13.43
C LEU A 304 -3.48 -10.22 13.14
N ILE A 305 -2.18 -10.09 12.82
CA ILE A 305 -1.57 -8.79 12.52
C ILE A 305 -2.25 -8.14 11.33
N ASP A 306 -2.44 -8.87 10.22
CA ASP A 306 -3.10 -8.34 9.02
C ASP A 306 -4.55 -7.93 9.31
N ALA A 307 -5.30 -8.76 10.05
CA ALA A 307 -6.66 -8.45 10.43
C ALA A 307 -6.75 -7.18 11.27
N PHE A 308 -5.93 -7.05 12.30
CA PHE A 308 -5.98 -5.90 13.21
C PHE A 308 -5.47 -4.61 12.57
N ILE A 309 -4.40 -4.67 11.79
CA ILE A 309 -3.90 -3.51 11.02
C ILE A 309 -5.00 -2.98 10.10
N GLN A 310 -5.70 -3.86 9.39
CA GLN A 310 -6.75 -3.45 8.47
C GLN A 310 -7.98 -2.88 9.19
N LEU A 311 -8.37 -3.45 10.34
CA LEU A 311 -9.43 -2.89 11.18
C LEU A 311 -9.09 -1.48 11.67
N ILE A 312 -7.86 -1.27 12.16
CA ILE A 312 -7.40 0.05 12.60
C ILE A 312 -7.38 1.02 11.42
N HIS A 313 -6.93 0.58 10.23
CA HIS A 313 -6.92 1.41 9.03
C HIS A 313 -8.32 1.91 8.66
N VAL A 314 -9.31 1.02 8.62
CA VAL A 314 -10.70 1.36 8.32
C VAL A 314 -11.29 2.29 9.39
N ASN A 315 -11.04 2.00 10.66
CA ASN A 315 -11.53 2.83 11.77
C ASN A 315 -10.92 4.23 11.75
N ASN A 316 -9.61 4.34 11.48
CA ASN A 316 -8.91 5.62 11.35
C ASN A 316 -9.47 6.46 10.20
N GLN A 317 -9.71 5.86 9.02
CA GLN A 317 -10.31 6.58 7.90
C GLN A 317 -11.72 7.07 8.24
N ARG A 318 -12.54 6.22 8.88
CA ARG A 318 -13.88 6.61 9.35
C ARG A 318 -13.81 7.77 10.32
N GLY A 319 -12.98 7.69 11.35
CA GLY A 319 -12.82 8.76 12.34
C GLY A 319 -12.32 10.05 11.73
N LEU A 320 -11.35 9.99 10.84
CA LEU A 320 -10.83 11.15 10.12
C LEU A 320 -11.91 11.87 9.32
N PHE A 321 -12.72 11.15 8.52
CA PHE A 321 -13.78 11.76 7.72
C PHE A 321 -14.90 12.35 8.56
N LEU A 322 -15.25 11.73 9.69
CA LEU A 322 -16.25 12.28 10.61
C LEU A 322 -15.76 13.56 11.28
N SER A 323 -14.47 13.65 11.60
CA SER A 323 -13.87 14.79 12.29
C SER A 323 -13.50 15.97 11.37
N CYS A 324 -13.27 15.72 10.08
CA CYS A 324 -12.77 16.71 9.12
C CYS A 324 -13.82 17.10 8.07
N LYS A 325 -15.11 17.24 8.47
CA LYS A 325 -16.19 17.63 7.55
C LYS A 325 -15.85 18.93 6.81
N GLY A 326 -16.00 18.90 5.48
CA GLY A 326 -15.67 20.01 4.58
C GLY A 326 -14.19 20.07 4.13
N ASN A 327 -13.29 19.29 4.74
CA ASN A 327 -11.88 19.17 4.38
C ASN A 327 -11.44 17.72 4.11
N GLU A 328 -12.40 16.83 3.81
CA GLU A 328 -12.18 15.39 3.72
C GLU A 328 -11.11 15.01 2.70
N ALA A 329 -11.10 15.68 1.53
CA ALA A 329 -10.13 15.40 0.48
C ALA A 329 -8.69 15.68 0.91
N ARG A 330 -8.48 16.83 1.62
CA ARG A 330 -7.16 17.19 2.15
C ARG A 330 -6.74 16.26 3.26
N ALA A 331 -7.64 15.95 4.20
CA ALA A 331 -7.38 15.01 5.29
C ALA A 331 -7.02 13.63 4.76
N ALA A 332 -7.74 13.12 3.75
CA ALA A 332 -7.44 11.86 3.07
C ALA A 332 -6.05 11.87 2.39
N SER A 333 -5.69 12.97 1.72
CA SER A 333 -4.36 13.12 1.10
C SER A 333 -3.24 13.05 2.13
N CYS A 334 -3.37 13.80 3.24
CA CYS A 334 -2.40 13.77 4.34
C CYS A 334 -2.29 12.37 4.95
N TYR A 335 -3.42 11.72 5.20
CA TYR A 335 -3.49 10.36 5.75
C TYR A 335 -2.80 9.34 4.85
N MET A 336 -3.12 9.31 3.55
CA MET A 336 -2.55 8.35 2.61
C MET A 336 -1.05 8.58 2.38
N THR A 337 -0.62 9.84 2.33
CA THR A 337 0.81 10.17 2.26
C THR A 337 1.56 9.66 3.49
N SER A 338 1.04 9.91 4.69
CA SER A 338 1.63 9.42 5.94
C SER A 338 1.64 7.88 6.00
N PHE A 339 0.56 7.24 5.55
CA PHE A 339 0.44 5.79 5.47
C PHE A 339 1.56 5.19 4.60
N VAL A 340 1.71 5.65 3.36
CA VAL A 340 2.72 5.14 2.43
C VAL A 340 4.14 5.45 2.92
N THR A 341 4.37 6.65 3.47
CA THR A 341 5.67 7.04 4.06
C THR A 341 6.03 6.13 5.25
N GLY A 342 5.04 5.80 6.10
CA GLY A 342 5.24 4.84 7.19
C GLY A 342 5.70 3.48 6.68
N GLY A 343 5.11 3.01 5.58
CA GLY A 343 5.52 1.78 4.93
C GLY A 343 6.94 1.81 4.38
N ALA A 344 7.33 2.90 3.73
CA ALA A 344 8.68 3.08 3.22
C ALA A 344 9.72 3.03 4.35
N VAL A 345 9.51 3.82 5.40
CA VAL A 345 10.39 3.88 6.58
C VAL A 345 10.41 2.52 7.30
N GLY A 346 9.24 1.88 7.46
CA GLY A 346 9.12 0.56 8.09
C GLY A 346 9.91 -0.50 7.35
N GLY A 347 9.81 -0.54 6.02
CA GLY A 347 10.58 -1.46 5.19
C GLY A 347 12.10 -1.22 5.29
N PHE A 348 12.56 0.04 5.20
CA PHE A 348 14.00 0.35 5.32
C PHE A 348 14.55 -0.03 6.70
N ILE A 349 13.93 0.45 7.78
CA ILE A 349 14.41 0.23 9.14
C ILE A 349 14.39 -1.25 9.50
N SER A 350 13.28 -1.95 9.19
CA SER A 350 13.15 -3.35 9.56
C SER A 350 14.11 -4.26 8.79
N SER A 351 14.36 -4.00 7.51
CA SER A 351 15.32 -4.77 6.72
C SER A 351 16.75 -4.61 7.25
N TYR A 352 17.12 -3.40 7.65
CA TYR A 352 18.39 -3.14 8.32
C TYR A 352 18.47 -3.85 9.67
N LEU A 353 17.45 -3.74 10.52
CA LEU A 353 17.40 -4.43 11.81
C LEU A 353 17.44 -5.96 11.65
N TYR A 354 16.75 -6.49 10.64
CA TYR A 354 16.77 -7.93 10.36
C TYR A 354 18.18 -8.41 10.02
N SER A 355 18.92 -7.65 9.20
CA SER A 355 20.29 -8.03 8.78
C SER A 355 21.31 -8.07 9.93
N ILE A 356 21.16 -7.24 10.96
CA ILE A 356 22.08 -7.20 12.10
C ILE A 356 21.62 -8.06 13.29
N SER A 357 20.32 -8.19 13.52
CA SER A 357 19.80 -8.73 14.79
C SER A 357 18.70 -9.78 14.60
N GLY A 358 18.31 -10.08 13.36
CA GLY A 358 17.36 -11.13 13.01
C GLY A 358 15.90 -10.81 13.31
N TRP A 359 15.05 -11.82 13.13
CA TRP A 359 13.59 -11.72 13.14
C TRP A 359 12.98 -11.25 14.47
N SER A 360 13.43 -11.81 15.60
CA SER A 360 12.89 -11.51 16.93
C SER A 360 13.04 -10.03 17.28
N VAL A 361 14.18 -9.42 16.95
CA VAL A 361 14.42 -8.00 17.24
C VAL A 361 13.55 -7.09 16.38
N VAL A 362 13.29 -7.46 15.12
CA VAL A 362 12.34 -6.72 14.27
C VAL A 362 10.95 -6.72 14.92
N LEU A 363 10.44 -7.88 15.35
CA LEU A 363 9.11 -7.99 15.95
C LEU A 363 9.00 -7.28 17.29
N ILE A 364 10.01 -7.37 18.16
CA ILE A 364 10.03 -6.66 19.44
C ILE A 364 10.08 -5.15 19.20
N SER A 365 10.88 -4.67 18.26
CA SER A 365 10.92 -3.25 17.89
C SER A 365 9.57 -2.75 17.36
N CYS A 366 8.90 -3.56 16.54
CA CYS A 366 7.54 -3.28 16.07
C CYS A 366 6.54 -3.22 17.23
N ALA A 367 6.63 -4.13 18.21
CA ALA A 367 5.79 -4.11 19.40
C ALA A 367 5.98 -2.82 20.23
N LEU A 368 7.23 -2.38 20.44
CA LEU A 368 7.55 -1.13 21.12
C LEU A 368 6.97 0.10 20.39
N ILE A 369 7.11 0.16 19.07
CA ILE A 369 6.56 1.25 18.26
C ILE A 369 5.02 1.26 18.34
N THR A 370 4.39 0.09 18.42
CA THR A 370 2.92 -0.03 18.54
C THR A 370 2.38 0.53 19.87
N LEU A 371 3.19 0.59 20.92
CA LEU A 371 2.79 1.19 22.19
C LEU A 371 2.57 2.71 22.07
N ILE A 372 3.27 3.40 21.17
CA ILE A 372 3.20 4.85 21.06
C ILE A 372 1.76 5.34 20.77
N PRO A 373 1.05 4.86 19.71
CA PRO A 373 -0.32 5.29 19.45
C PRO A 373 -1.31 4.90 20.55
N MET A 374 -1.05 3.85 21.32
CA MET A 374 -1.91 3.46 22.46
C MET A 374 -1.97 4.53 23.56
N PHE A 375 -0.85 5.24 23.77
CA PHE A 375 -0.75 6.28 24.80
C PHE A 375 -1.03 7.69 24.27
N MET A 376 -1.13 7.84 22.93
CA MET A 376 -1.54 9.12 22.33
C MET A 376 -3.04 9.34 22.50
N LYS A 377 -3.41 10.12 23.54
CA LYS A 377 -4.80 10.60 23.68
C LYS A 377 -5.07 11.68 22.64
N LEU A 378 -6.16 11.55 21.86
CA LEU A 378 -6.80 12.71 21.27
C LEU A 378 -7.20 13.62 22.45
N ARG A 379 -6.74 14.87 22.46
CA ARG A 379 -7.44 15.90 23.23
C ARG A 379 -8.79 16.11 22.53
N GLU A 380 -9.77 15.35 22.96
CA GLU A 380 -11.16 15.50 22.53
C GLU A 380 -11.69 16.84 23.05
N ASN A 381 -11.59 17.87 22.20
CA ASN A 381 -12.61 18.90 22.15
C ASN A 381 -13.69 18.43 21.15
N VAL A 382 -14.24 17.27 21.35
CA VAL A 382 -15.46 16.85 20.70
C VAL A 382 -16.58 17.18 21.68
N ASN A 383 -17.19 18.35 21.49
CA ASN A 383 -18.55 18.55 21.95
C ASN A 383 -19.36 17.39 21.41
N GLU A 384 -19.78 16.50 22.29
CA GLU A 384 -20.80 15.50 22.06
C GLU A 384 -22.06 16.21 21.58
N GLN A 385 -22.29 16.18 20.27
CA GLN A 385 -23.61 16.41 19.71
C GLN A 385 -23.98 15.13 18.98
N TYR A 386 -24.83 14.37 19.67
CA TYR A 386 -25.61 13.25 19.14
C TYR A 386 -26.56 13.70 18.04
#